data_d45cb2cf78ff8091ab79e177c070c47e
#
_entry.id   d45cb2cf78ff8091ab79e177c070c47e
#
_cell.length_a   1.000
_cell.length_b   1.000
_cell.length_c   1.000
_cell.angle_alpha   90.00
_cell.angle_beta   90.00
_cell.angle_gamma   90.00
#
_symmetry.space_group_name_H-M   'P 1'
#
loop_
_entity.id
_entity.type
_entity.pdbx_description
1 polymer ?
#
loop_
_entity_poly.entity_id
_entity_poly.type
_entity_poly.pdbx_seq_one_letter_code
_entity_poly.pdbx_strand_id
1 'polypeptide(L)'
;MKTTLTVLAIAAMVSTNPIAQSDALPTPGFHHLHLNSTNPEKAIDWYVKAFPVNSKVTWGGQPALKAPNNVLVLFSKVDQPPATQPQTAVWHFGWHVLKERETMARLRDMGVTLLPLYTGREDLPTVNINSDTYPGTGGVLGLTRGQLEEAKKNNVKPAGGAGFAYIRGPDDAMIEVQGDMPAERFNHVHFYHEDPFCSQLWYQKHLNVPPPQGRRGAAPAEPRTEANCKVPRSPDKTFPALEMDGMYRSPQIPLVFGDVSMGGYMNNANQPLVSTRGHLADHVALSVANLDAWVAKLRSENVRFLEQPHTLGDTRAVMIEGPSKEAIELVEVK
;
A
#
# COMPACT_ATOMS: atom_id res chain seq x y z
N MET A 1 -75.14 39.04 -30.25
CA MET A 1 -74.49 37.72 -30.34
C MET A 1 -73.14 37.79 -29.70
N LYS A 2 -72.95 37.23 -28.48
CA LYS A 2 -71.68 37.20 -27.79
C LYS A 2 -71.16 35.73 -27.85
N THR A 3 -70.04 35.55 -28.55
CA THR A 3 -69.42 34.25 -28.74
C THR A 3 -68.37 34.05 -27.62
N THR A 4 -68.62 33.07 -26.79
CA THR A 4 -67.70 32.71 -25.68
C THR A 4 -66.73 31.67 -26.23
N LEU A 5 -65.41 31.97 -26.19
CA LEU A 5 -64.34 31.04 -26.53
C LEU A 5 -63.92 30.28 -25.23
N THR A 6 -64.10 28.97 -25.24
CA THR A 6 -63.64 28.09 -24.17
C THR A 6 -62.22 27.60 -24.50
N VAL A 7 -61.26 27.98 -23.67
CA VAL A 7 -59.85 27.51 -23.80
C VAL A 7 -59.70 26.24 -22.96
N LEU A 8 -59.37 25.13 -23.62
CA LEU A 8 -59.07 23.87 -23.00
C LEU A 8 -57.59 23.85 -22.64
N ALA A 9 -57.25 23.85 -21.37
CA ALA A 9 -55.86 23.70 -20.88
C ALA A 9 -55.54 22.20 -20.76
N ILE A 10 -54.63 21.68 -21.59
CA ILE A 10 -54.09 20.32 -21.47
C ILE A 10 -52.90 20.39 -20.51
N ALA A 11 -53.05 19.82 -19.32
CA ALA A 11 -51.96 19.63 -18.36
C ALA A 11 -51.13 18.39 -18.77
N ALA A 12 -49.93 18.60 -19.29
CA ALA A 12 -48.98 17.53 -19.53
C ALA A 12 -48.35 17.11 -18.17
N MET A 13 -48.71 15.92 -17.70
CA MET A 13 -48.03 15.29 -16.59
C MET A 13 -46.65 14.82 -17.05
N VAL A 14 -45.60 15.54 -16.65
CA VAL A 14 -44.20 15.11 -16.78
C VAL A 14 -43.96 14.08 -15.70
N SER A 15 -43.93 12.82 -16.09
CA SER A 15 -43.53 11.69 -15.25
C SER A 15 -42.02 11.79 -15.07
N THR A 16 -41.56 12.38 -13.96
CA THR A 16 -40.16 12.28 -13.54
C THR A 16 -39.94 10.89 -12.96
N ASN A 17 -39.48 9.96 -13.79
CA ASN A 17 -38.87 8.76 -13.28
C ASN A 17 -37.64 9.19 -12.44
N PRO A 18 -37.53 8.83 -11.15
CA PRO A 18 -36.29 9.01 -10.44
C PRO A 18 -35.27 8.09 -11.12
N ILE A 19 -34.25 8.69 -11.74
CA ILE A 19 -33.06 7.94 -12.14
C ILE A 19 -32.56 7.34 -10.85
N ALA A 20 -32.70 6.03 -10.71
CA ALA A 20 -32.08 5.28 -9.63
C ALA A 20 -30.58 5.58 -9.72
N GLN A 21 -30.10 6.42 -8.81
CA GLN A 21 -28.69 6.64 -8.60
C GLN A 21 -28.17 5.24 -8.26
N SER A 22 -27.40 4.62 -9.15
CA SER A 22 -26.74 3.37 -8.85
C SER A 22 -25.82 3.69 -7.67
N ASP A 23 -26.18 3.22 -6.49
CA ASP A 23 -25.35 3.33 -5.28
C ASP A 23 -24.08 2.53 -5.54
N ALA A 24 -23.15 3.15 -6.27
CA ALA A 24 -21.83 2.58 -6.49
C ALA A 24 -21.19 2.38 -5.11
N LEU A 25 -20.74 1.16 -4.83
CA LEU A 25 -20.08 0.86 -3.59
C LEU A 25 -18.88 1.79 -3.42
N PRO A 26 -18.69 2.42 -2.25
CA PRO A 26 -17.57 3.33 -2.04
C PRO A 26 -16.26 2.54 -2.07
N THR A 27 -15.17 3.19 -2.49
CA THR A 27 -13.82 2.62 -2.34
C THR A 27 -13.61 2.14 -0.91
N PRO A 28 -13.16 0.89 -0.67
CA PRO A 28 -12.87 0.40 0.67
C PRO A 28 -11.82 1.25 1.39
N GLY A 29 -11.85 1.27 2.71
CA GLY A 29 -10.76 1.80 3.53
C GLY A 29 -9.69 0.74 3.80
N PHE A 30 -8.48 1.14 4.19
CA PHE A 30 -7.49 0.18 4.69
C PHE A 30 -7.83 -0.19 6.13
N HIS A 31 -7.90 -1.49 6.44
CA HIS A 31 -8.23 -1.98 7.76
C HIS A 31 -7.01 -2.50 8.52
N HIS A 32 -6.31 -3.48 7.95
CA HIS A 32 -5.12 -4.03 8.60
C HIS A 32 -4.13 -4.67 7.61
N LEU A 33 -2.90 -4.80 8.09
CA LEU A 33 -1.91 -5.74 7.56
C LEU A 33 -1.85 -6.96 8.48
N HIS A 34 -1.84 -8.16 7.92
CA HIS A 34 -1.74 -9.41 8.67
C HIS A 34 -0.36 -10.04 8.49
N LEU A 35 0.35 -10.22 9.60
CA LEU A 35 1.68 -10.81 9.64
C LEU A 35 1.66 -12.18 10.31
N ASN A 36 2.43 -13.11 9.76
CA ASN A 36 2.78 -14.34 10.44
C ASN A 36 4.02 -14.13 11.31
N SER A 37 4.03 -14.65 12.53
CA SER A 37 5.15 -14.52 13.45
C SER A 37 5.32 -15.77 14.28
N THR A 38 6.56 -16.17 14.53
CA THR A 38 6.84 -17.25 15.47
C THR A 38 6.58 -16.84 16.92
N ASN A 39 6.59 -15.56 17.21
CA ASN A 39 6.30 -14.99 18.52
C ASN A 39 5.58 -13.64 18.42
N PRO A 40 4.26 -13.64 18.22
CA PRO A 40 3.46 -12.41 18.08
C PRO A 40 3.66 -11.41 19.22
N GLU A 41 3.73 -11.86 20.46
CA GLU A 41 3.90 -10.96 21.61
C GLU A 41 5.23 -10.23 21.58
N LYS A 42 6.33 -10.94 21.31
CA LYS A 42 7.65 -10.32 21.17
C LYS A 42 7.72 -9.39 19.96
N ALA A 43 7.08 -9.77 18.86
CA ALA A 43 6.98 -8.90 17.68
C ALA A 43 6.26 -7.60 18.03
N ILE A 44 5.10 -7.68 18.67
CA ILE A 44 4.33 -6.51 19.11
C ILE A 44 5.13 -5.64 20.08
N ASP A 45 5.83 -6.24 21.05
CA ASP A 45 6.70 -5.51 22.00
C ASP A 45 7.78 -4.73 21.28
N TRP A 46 8.39 -5.34 20.28
CA TRP A 46 9.39 -4.69 19.43
C TRP A 46 8.79 -3.50 18.65
N TYR A 47 7.62 -3.70 18.00
CA TYR A 47 6.96 -2.63 17.22
C TYR A 47 6.55 -1.45 18.09
N VAL A 48 6.02 -1.68 19.29
CA VAL A 48 5.68 -0.60 20.25
C VAL A 48 6.92 0.14 20.70
N LYS A 49 8.05 -0.55 20.90
CA LYS A 49 9.33 0.08 21.26
C LYS A 49 9.91 0.88 20.09
N ALA A 50 9.84 0.34 18.87
CA ALA A 50 10.34 1.00 17.67
C ALA A 50 9.47 2.23 17.28
N PHE A 51 8.17 2.09 17.37
CA PHE A 51 7.18 3.10 17.02
C PHE A 51 6.20 3.32 18.20
N PRO A 52 6.57 4.12 19.20
CA PRO A 52 5.82 4.24 20.47
C PRO A 52 4.41 4.83 20.36
N VAL A 53 4.05 5.34 19.21
CA VAL A 53 2.69 5.85 18.92
C VAL A 53 1.66 4.74 18.74
N ASN A 54 2.11 3.50 18.57
CA ASN A 54 1.22 2.35 18.45
C ASN A 54 0.83 1.83 19.82
N SER A 55 -0.38 1.31 19.93
CA SER A 55 -0.88 0.62 21.12
C SER A 55 -1.07 -0.87 20.86
N LYS A 56 -0.89 -1.68 21.90
CA LYS A 56 -1.23 -3.09 21.88
C LYS A 56 -2.74 -3.26 22.04
N VAL A 57 -3.35 -4.05 21.20
CA VAL A 57 -4.77 -4.37 21.24
C VAL A 57 -5.00 -5.84 20.92
N THR A 58 -6.23 -6.30 21.08
CA THR A 58 -6.72 -7.57 20.55
C THR A 58 -7.86 -7.25 19.59
N TRP A 59 -7.83 -7.82 18.41
CA TRP A 59 -8.88 -7.69 17.42
C TRP A 59 -9.18 -9.04 16.76
N GLY A 60 -10.48 -9.38 16.62
CA GLY A 60 -10.88 -10.69 16.09
C GLY A 60 -10.30 -11.89 16.85
N GLY A 61 -10.01 -11.72 18.16
CA GLY A 61 -9.36 -12.75 18.99
C GLY A 61 -7.85 -12.86 18.79
N GLN A 62 -7.25 -12.02 17.95
CA GLN A 62 -5.82 -12.05 17.65
C GLN A 62 -5.07 -10.88 18.27
N PRO A 63 -3.81 -11.05 18.69
CA PRO A 63 -2.96 -9.96 19.13
C PRO A 63 -2.65 -9.02 17.98
N ALA A 64 -2.68 -7.73 18.25
CA ALA A 64 -2.51 -6.70 17.25
C ALA A 64 -1.84 -5.44 17.78
N LEU A 65 -1.31 -4.64 16.85
CA LEU A 65 -0.98 -3.24 17.04
C LEU A 65 -2.10 -2.39 16.46
N LYS A 66 -2.36 -1.26 17.10
CA LYS A 66 -3.22 -0.21 16.57
C LYS A 66 -2.42 1.07 16.41
N ALA A 67 -2.31 1.55 15.18
CA ALA A 67 -1.67 2.81 14.84
C ALA A 67 -2.61 4.01 15.10
N PRO A 68 -2.08 5.26 15.20
CA PRO A 68 -2.89 6.46 15.47
C PRO A 68 -4.04 6.70 14.48
N ASN A 69 -3.87 6.28 13.24
CA ASN A 69 -4.90 6.34 12.19
C ASN A 69 -5.86 5.15 12.19
N ASN A 70 -5.97 4.42 13.31
CA ASN A 70 -6.81 3.24 13.50
C ASN A 70 -6.48 2.02 12.65
N VAL A 71 -5.42 2.06 11.86
CA VAL A 71 -4.92 0.89 11.13
C VAL A 71 -4.38 -0.13 12.12
N LEU A 72 -4.71 -1.40 11.88
CA LEU A 72 -4.22 -2.50 12.69
C LEU A 72 -3.06 -3.23 11.97
N VAL A 73 -2.15 -3.82 12.75
CA VAL A 73 -1.26 -4.86 12.29
C VAL A 73 -1.55 -6.09 13.15
N LEU A 74 -2.13 -7.11 12.54
CA LEU A 74 -2.50 -8.36 13.20
C LEU A 74 -1.36 -9.36 13.11
N PHE A 75 -1.29 -10.27 14.07
CA PHE A 75 -0.25 -11.29 14.13
C PHE A 75 -0.85 -12.67 14.35
N SER A 76 -0.60 -13.59 13.41
CA SER A 76 -0.86 -15.00 13.62
C SER A 76 0.40 -15.73 14.06
N LYS A 77 0.26 -16.59 15.08
CA LYS A 77 1.36 -17.46 15.50
C LYS A 77 1.57 -18.60 14.49
N VAL A 78 2.81 -18.78 14.08
CA VAL A 78 3.26 -19.90 13.26
C VAL A 78 4.39 -20.64 13.97
N ASP A 79 4.56 -21.93 13.66
CA ASP A 79 5.55 -22.77 14.34
C ASP A 79 6.96 -22.64 13.76
N GLN A 80 7.06 -22.18 12.51
CA GLN A 80 8.31 -21.98 11.81
C GLN A 80 8.42 -20.52 11.34
N PRO A 81 9.63 -19.98 11.19
CA PRO A 81 9.80 -18.65 10.63
C PRO A 81 9.05 -18.50 9.30
N PRO A 82 8.21 -17.46 9.16
CA PRO A 82 7.45 -17.28 7.95
C PRO A 82 8.38 -17.05 6.75
N ALA A 83 8.02 -17.61 5.61
CA ALA A 83 8.80 -17.45 4.41
C ALA A 83 8.77 -15.99 3.91
N THR A 84 9.93 -15.49 3.49
CA THR A 84 10.07 -14.22 2.75
C THR A 84 10.39 -14.46 1.28
N GLN A 85 10.72 -15.70 0.93
CA GLN A 85 10.95 -16.16 -0.43
C GLN A 85 10.14 -17.43 -0.73
N PRO A 86 9.75 -17.72 -1.98
CA PRO A 86 9.86 -16.85 -3.16
C PRO A 86 9.13 -15.54 -2.99
N GLN A 87 9.51 -14.51 -3.77
CA GLN A 87 8.94 -13.18 -3.66
C GLN A 87 7.43 -13.17 -3.88
N THR A 88 6.73 -12.51 -2.98
CA THR A 88 5.29 -12.24 -3.07
C THR A 88 5.03 -10.82 -3.57
N ALA A 89 3.74 -10.49 -3.74
CA ALA A 89 3.36 -9.13 -4.07
C ALA A 89 3.70 -8.12 -2.97
N VAL A 90 3.64 -8.49 -1.69
CA VAL A 90 4.00 -7.55 -0.62
C VAL A 90 5.51 -7.40 -0.55
N TRP A 91 5.96 -6.16 -0.78
CA TRP A 91 7.37 -5.85 -0.71
C TRP A 91 7.81 -5.37 0.68
N HIS A 92 7.20 -4.30 1.18
CA HIS A 92 7.43 -3.77 2.50
C HIS A 92 6.23 -2.95 2.98
N PHE A 93 6.27 -2.55 4.25
CA PHE A 93 5.29 -1.65 4.84
C PHE A 93 6.01 -0.63 5.72
N GLY A 94 5.31 0.45 6.12
CA GLY A 94 6.02 1.50 6.81
C GLY A 94 5.18 2.46 7.64
N TRP A 95 5.93 3.26 8.39
CA TRP A 95 5.41 4.31 9.25
C TRP A 95 5.94 5.68 8.87
N HIS A 96 5.06 6.67 8.93
CA HIS A 96 5.44 8.06 9.04
C HIS A 96 5.86 8.36 10.48
N VAL A 97 6.95 9.12 10.66
CA VAL A 97 7.41 9.61 11.95
C VAL A 97 7.63 11.12 11.90
N LEU A 98 7.32 11.81 13.01
CA LEU A 98 7.48 13.26 13.11
C LEU A 98 8.95 13.68 13.13
N LYS A 99 9.80 12.90 13.82
CA LYS A 99 11.18 13.22 14.08
C LYS A 99 12.09 12.08 13.69
N GLU A 100 12.57 12.14 12.46
CA GLU A 100 13.37 11.07 11.91
C GLU A 100 14.64 10.78 12.72
N ARG A 101 15.42 11.81 13.05
CA ARG A 101 16.68 11.63 13.80
C ARG A 101 16.51 10.96 15.15
N GLU A 102 15.47 11.34 15.91
CA GLU A 102 15.17 10.74 17.21
C GLU A 102 14.74 9.27 17.03
N THR A 103 13.93 8.99 16.01
CA THR A 103 13.51 7.63 15.70
C THR A 103 14.69 6.77 15.26
N MET A 104 15.56 7.27 14.41
CA MET A 104 16.74 6.53 13.95
C MET A 104 17.74 6.30 15.07
N ALA A 105 17.94 7.27 15.99
CA ALA A 105 18.76 7.08 17.17
C ALA A 105 18.22 5.95 18.05
N ARG A 106 16.92 5.98 18.35
CA ARG A 106 16.24 4.93 19.14
C ARG A 106 16.37 3.55 18.48
N LEU A 107 16.19 3.44 17.17
CA LEU A 107 16.33 2.19 16.43
C LEU A 107 17.76 1.64 16.50
N ARG A 108 18.77 2.49 16.41
CA ARG A 108 20.18 2.10 16.59
C ARG A 108 20.46 1.63 18.01
N ASP A 109 19.94 2.34 19.03
CA ASP A 109 20.08 1.93 20.43
C ASP A 109 19.41 0.58 20.72
N MET A 110 18.37 0.24 19.95
CA MET A 110 17.73 -1.09 19.96
C MET A 110 18.54 -2.15 19.20
N GLY A 111 19.64 -1.80 18.54
CA GLY A 111 20.41 -2.72 17.71
C GLY A 111 19.72 -3.12 16.41
N VAL A 112 18.81 -2.28 15.92
CA VAL A 112 18.05 -2.57 14.68
C VAL A 112 18.96 -2.45 13.46
N THR A 113 18.90 -3.45 12.57
CA THR A 113 19.65 -3.46 11.31
C THR A 113 19.03 -2.46 10.33
N LEU A 114 19.87 -1.55 9.85
CA LEU A 114 19.53 -0.64 8.75
C LEU A 114 19.90 -1.29 7.42
N LEU A 115 19.02 -1.12 6.43
CA LEU A 115 19.20 -1.71 5.11
C LEU A 115 19.65 -0.63 4.11
N PRO A 116 20.81 -0.83 3.42
CA PRO A 116 21.32 0.11 2.45
C PRO A 116 20.55 0.00 1.14
N LEU A 117 19.54 0.86 0.91
CA LEU A 117 18.72 0.82 -0.27
C LEU A 117 18.90 2.04 -1.16
N TYR A 118 19.15 1.81 -2.43
CA TYR A 118 19.01 2.80 -3.48
C TYR A 118 17.68 2.64 -4.18
N THR A 119 17.11 3.74 -4.56
CA THR A 119 15.95 3.78 -5.44
C THR A 119 16.31 4.64 -6.64
N GLY A 120 16.57 4.04 -7.75
CA GLY A 120 16.95 4.72 -8.96
C GLY A 120 18.14 4.04 -9.63
N ARG A 121 18.31 4.32 -10.91
CA ARG A 121 19.42 3.79 -11.71
C ARG A 121 20.68 4.62 -11.45
N GLU A 122 21.84 3.98 -11.56
CA GLU A 122 23.12 4.69 -11.39
C GLU A 122 23.36 5.78 -12.43
N ASP A 123 22.80 5.64 -13.61
CA ASP A 123 22.91 6.59 -14.71
C ASP A 123 21.92 7.78 -14.61
N LEU A 124 20.98 7.76 -13.68
CA LEU A 124 20.07 8.89 -13.45
C LEU A 124 20.78 10.07 -12.78
N PRO A 125 20.36 11.31 -13.07
CA PRO A 125 20.95 12.49 -12.47
C PRO A 125 20.66 12.60 -10.97
N THR A 126 19.61 11.89 -10.50
CA THR A 126 19.21 11.86 -9.08
C THR A 126 19.16 10.44 -8.56
N VAL A 127 19.43 10.28 -7.28
CA VAL A 127 19.34 9.01 -6.55
C VAL A 127 18.53 9.21 -5.28
N ASN A 128 17.87 8.14 -4.83
CA ASN A 128 17.29 8.08 -3.51
C ASN A 128 18.10 7.09 -2.68
N ILE A 129 18.41 7.44 -1.46
CA ILE A 129 19.25 6.65 -0.57
C ILE A 129 18.62 6.59 0.82
N ASN A 130 18.92 5.57 1.57
CA ASN A 130 18.50 5.47 2.95
C ASN A 130 19.57 5.94 3.95
N SER A 131 19.26 5.86 5.24
CA SER A 131 20.09 6.37 6.34
C SER A 131 21.46 5.72 6.48
N ASP A 132 21.72 4.56 5.91
CA ASP A 132 23.02 3.91 6.00
C ASP A 132 24.11 4.67 5.29
N THR A 133 23.72 5.42 4.26
CA THR A 133 24.66 6.23 3.49
C THR A 133 25.14 7.44 4.27
N TYR A 134 24.34 7.92 5.23
CA TYR A 134 24.65 9.06 6.09
C TYR A 134 24.40 8.72 7.56
N PRO A 135 25.43 8.56 8.38
CA PRO A 135 25.27 8.30 9.80
C PRO A 135 24.39 9.36 10.48
N GLY A 136 23.41 8.92 11.26
CA GLY A 136 22.53 9.80 12.01
C GLY A 136 21.43 10.51 11.23
N THR A 137 21.28 10.20 9.94
CA THR A 137 20.23 10.75 9.09
C THR A 137 19.30 9.64 8.60
N GLY A 138 18.11 9.98 8.18
CA GLY A 138 17.32 9.10 7.31
C GLY A 138 17.82 9.19 5.88
N GLY A 139 17.19 8.44 5.01
CA GLY A 139 17.39 8.56 3.57
C GLY A 139 16.92 9.92 3.06
N VAL A 140 17.26 10.23 1.86
CA VAL A 140 16.84 11.46 1.17
C VAL A 140 16.39 11.16 -0.25
N LEU A 141 15.44 11.93 -0.72
CA LEU A 141 14.85 11.79 -2.06
C LEU A 141 15.34 12.90 -2.99
N GLY A 142 15.57 12.57 -4.25
CA GLY A 142 15.81 13.53 -5.30
C GLY A 142 17.16 14.25 -5.26
N LEU A 143 18.18 13.64 -4.64
CA LEU A 143 19.53 14.18 -4.64
C LEU A 143 20.22 13.99 -5.99
N THR A 144 21.03 14.96 -6.38
CA THR A 144 22.03 14.75 -7.43
C THR A 144 23.22 13.99 -6.86
N ARG A 145 23.97 13.30 -7.73
CA ARG A 145 25.20 12.62 -7.30
C ARG A 145 26.21 13.58 -6.71
N GLY A 146 26.35 14.78 -7.29
CA GLY A 146 27.26 15.81 -6.75
C GLY A 146 26.89 16.22 -5.32
N GLN A 147 25.60 16.44 -5.03
CA GLN A 147 25.13 16.74 -3.68
C GLN A 147 25.40 15.59 -2.71
N LEU A 148 25.25 14.34 -3.17
CA LEU A 148 25.54 13.15 -2.39
C LEU A 148 27.03 13.08 -2.02
N GLU A 149 27.92 13.24 -2.99
CA GLU A 149 29.37 13.19 -2.79
C GLU A 149 29.85 14.31 -1.87
N GLU A 150 29.33 15.52 -2.07
CA GLU A 150 29.65 16.66 -1.21
C GLU A 150 29.21 16.44 0.24
N ALA A 151 27.97 15.95 0.43
CA ALA A 151 27.44 15.65 1.74
C ALA A 151 28.23 14.54 2.45
N LYS A 152 28.62 13.49 1.74
CA LYS A 152 29.51 12.44 2.26
C LYS A 152 30.86 13.00 2.68
N LYS A 153 31.49 13.81 1.83
CA LYS A 153 32.79 14.44 2.12
C LYS A 153 32.75 15.29 3.38
N ASN A 154 31.66 16.01 3.59
CA ASN A 154 31.48 16.91 4.72
C ASN A 154 30.81 16.23 5.93
N ASN A 155 30.45 14.96 5.85
CA ASN A 155 29.71 14.21 6.85
C ASN A 155 28.43 14.93 7.34
N VAL A 156 27.68 15.52 6.41
CA VAL A 156 26.45 16.26 6.70
C VAL A 156 25.27 15.65 5.95
N LYS A 157 24.05 15.83 6.46
CA LYS A 157 22.85 15.48 5.74
C LYS A 157 22.70 16.42 4.54
N PRO A 158 22.61 15.91 3.30
CA PRO A 158 22.35 16.77 2.15
C PRO A 158 20.97 17.42 2.25
N ALA A 159 20.85 18.61 1.71
CA ALA A 159 19.55 19.25 1.51
C ALA A 159 18.76 18.42 0.48
N GLY A 160 17.57 17.98 0.84
CA GLY A 160 16.72 17.15 0.00
C GLY A 160 15.30 17.07 0.56
N GLY A 161 14.47 16.22 -0.01
CA GLY A 161 13.11 15.96 0.46
C GLY A 161 13.07 15.26 1.83
N ALA A 162 11.87 14.77 2.17
CA ALA A 162 11.69 13.98 3.39
C ALA A 162 12.65 12.78 3.42
N GLY A 163 13.23 12.53 4.57
CA GLY A 163 14.11 11.39 4.77
C GLY A 163 13.33 10.08 4.85
N PHE A 164 14.01 8.99 4.56
CA PHE A 164 13.47 7.66 4.76
C PHE A 164 14.59 6.68 5.09
N ALA A 165 14.22 5.57 5.72
CA ALA A 165 15.15 4.47 5.99
C ALA A 165 14.40 3.15 5.88
N TYR A 166 15.13 2.11 5.48
CA TYR A 166 14.65 0.74 5.56
C TYR A 166 15.32 0.03 6.71
N ILE A 167 14.56 -0.70 7.48
CA ILE A 167 15.02 -1.45 8.64
C ILE A 167 14.53 -2.88 8.62
N ARG A 168 15.25 -3.74 9.33
CA ARG A 168 14.85 -5.12 9.56
C ARG A 168 14.08 -5.21 10.88
N GLY A 169 12.83 -5.65 10.79
CA GLY A 169 11.97 -5.90 11.95
C GLY A 169 11.92 -7.37 12.35
N PRO A 170 11.01 -7.74 13.29
CA PRO A 170 10.75 -9.11 13.65
C PRO A 170 10.40 -9.99 12.45
N ASP A 171 10.76 -11.28 12.55
CA ASP A 171 10.50 -12.28 11.52
C ASP A 171 11.02 -11.87 10.12
N ASP A 172 12.10 -11.08 10.08
CA ASP A 172 12.76 -10.60 8.87
C ASP A 172 11.95 -9.56 8.07
N ALA A 173 10.99 -8.90 8.71
CA ALA A 173 10.16 -7.89 8.06
C ALA A 173 10.99 -6.71 7.53
N MET A 174 10.74 -6.32 6.27
CA MET A 174 11.26 -5.07 5.73
C MET A 174 10.29 -3.93 6.04
N ILE A 175 10.79 -2.92 6.73
CA ILE A 175 9.98 -1.79 7.21
C ILE A 175 10.60 -0.49 6.72
N GLU A 176 9.78 0.37 6.12
CA GLU A 176 10.19 1.73 5.80
C GLU A 176 9.82 2.70 6.93
N VAL A 177 10.77 3.50 7.32
CA VAL A 177 10.58 4.66 8.19
C VAL A 177 10.66 5.90 7.32
N GLN A 178 9.56 6.63 7.19
CA GLN A 178 9.54 7.89 6.45
C GLN A 178 9.50 9.05 7.45
N GLY A 179 10.55 9.85 7.48
CA GLY A 179 10.80 10.84 8.48
C GLY A 179 10.30 12.24 8.17
N ASP A 180 10.29 13.07 9.21
CA ASP A 180 9.91 14.49 9.14
C ASP A 180 8.52 14.71 8.52
N MET A 181 7.60 13.80 8.80
CA MET A 181 6.24 13.83 8.31
C MET A 181 5.31 14.57 9.29
N PRO A 182 4.19 15.14 8.81
CA PRO A 182 3.31 15.95 9.66
C PRO A 182 2.53 15.18 10.73
N ALA A 183 2.44 13.85 10.61
CA ALA A 183 1.76 12.99 11.56
C ALA A 183 2.40 11.62 11.61
N GLU A 184 2.44 11.03 12.80
CA GLU A 184 2.89 9.64 12.98
C GLU A 184 1.72 8.69 12.73
N ARG A 185 1.94 7.71 11.85
CA ARG A 185 0.93 6.73 11.48
C ARG A 185 1.50 5.56 10.69
N PHE A 186 0.80 4.45 10.63
CA PHE A 186 0.99 3.45 9.60
C PHE A 186 0.54 4.06 8.26
N ASN A 187 1.41 4.15 7.27
CA ASN A 187 1.11 4.95 6.08
C ASN A 187 1.09 4.17 4.77
N HIS A 188 1.75 3.03 4.69
CA HIS A 188 1.75 2.26 3.44
C HIS A 188 2.04 0.78 3.62
N VAL A 189 1.60 0.03 2.61
CA VAL A 189 2.11 -1.28 2.21
C VAL A 189 2.44 -1.17 0.72
N HIS A 190 3.69 -1.37 0.35
CA HIS A 190 4.10 -1.33 -1.05
C HIS A 190 4.11 -2.73 -1.67
N PHE A 191 3.69 -2.78 -2.93
CA PHE A 191 3.50 -4.02 -3.66
C PHE A 191 4.40 -4.10 -4.88
N TYR A 192 4.74 -5.31 -5.26
CA TYR A 192 5.21 -5.63 -6.59
C TYR A 192 4.06 -6.16 -7.43
N HIS A 193 4.07 -5.81 -8.70
CA HIS A 193 3.13 -6.30 -9.70
C HIS A 193 3.86 -6.74 -10.95
N GLU A 194 3.37 -7.80 -11.59
CA GLU A 194 3.94 -8.23 -12.89
C GLU A 194 3.76 -7.13 -13.95
N ASP A 195 2.58 -6.54 -14.01
CA ASP A 195 2.22 -5.41 -14.85
C ASP A 195 1.50 -4.35 -14.01
N PRO A 196 2.20 -3.38 -13.43
CA PRO A 196 1.59 -2.42 -12.49
C PRO A 196 0.37 -1.69 -13.03
N PHE A 197 0.40 -1.25 -14.29
CA PHE A 197 -0.74 -0.53 -14.86
C PHE A 197 -1.96 -1.44 -15.10
N CYS A 198 -1.76 -2.72 -15.42
CA CYS A 198 -2.87 -3.68 -15.49
C CYS A 198 -3.44 -3.95 -14.11
N SER A 199 -2.58 -4.05 -13.10
CA SER A 199 -3.01 -4.18 -11.71
C SER A 199 -3.80 -2.95 -11.25
N GLN A 200 -3.39 -1.74 -11.63
CA GLN A 200 -4.15 -0.52 -11.33
C GLN A 200 -5.56 -0.56 -11.90
N LEU A 201 -5.71 -0.98 -13.15
CA LEU A 201 -7.02 -1.16 -13.78
C LEU A 201 -7.86 -2.20 -13.04
N TRP A 202 -7.25 -3.29 -12.59
CA TRP A 202 -7.93 -4.29 -11.78
C TRP A 202 -8.49 -3.69 -10.48
N TYR A 203 -7.68 -2.95 -9.73
CA TYR A 203 -8.12 -2.28 -8.51
C TYR A 203 -9.21 -1.23 -8.76
N GLN A 204 -9.11 -0.48 -9.85
CA GLN A 204 -10.15 0.47 -10.25
C GLN A 204 -11.48 -0.21 -10.56
N LYS A 205 -11.45 -1.31 -11.31
CA LYS A 205 -12.63 -2.06 -11.72
C LYS A 205 -13.29 -2.80 -10.55
N HIS A 206 -12.49 -3.53 -9.79
CA HIS A 206 -13.01 -4.47 -8.79
C HIS A 206 -13.16 -3.86 -7.40
N LEU A 207 -12.34 -2.90 -7.04
CA LEU A 207 -12.36 -2.25 -5.72
C LEU A 207 -12.72 -0.75 -5.79
N ASN A 208 -13.18 -0.28 -6.94
CA ASN A 208 -13.64 1.10 -7.15
C ASN A 208 -12.57 2.16 -6.74
N VAL A 209 -11.29 1.84 -6.87
CA VAL A 209 -10.22 2.81 -6.62
C VAL A 209 -10.29 3.90 -7.68
N PRO A 210 -10.30 5.18 -7.31
CA PRO A 210 -10.35 6.25 -8.30
C PRO A 210 -9.09 6.26 -9.16
N PRO A 211 -9.19 6.67 -10.43
CA PRO A 211 -8.01 6.87 -11.26
C PRO A 211 -7.10 7.94 -10.65
N PRO A 212 -5.77 7.83 -10.83
CA PRO A 212 -4.84 8.80 -10.29
C PRO A 212 -5.12 10.18 -10.90
N GLN A 213 -5.13 11.18 -10.04
CA GLN A 213 -5.24 12.56 -10.51
C GLN A 213 -3.93 12.97 -11.21
N GLY A 214 -4.02 13.45 -12.43
CA GLY A 214 -2.87 13.98 -13.16
C GLY A 214 -2.19 15.12 -12.39
N ARG A 215 -0.88 15.27 -12.55
CA ARG A 215 -0.17 16.41 -11.98
C ARG A 215 -0.73 17.71 -12.58
N ARG A 216 -1.02 18.68 -11.72
CA ARG A 216 -1.51 19.99 -12.16
C ARG A 216 -0.53 20.60 -13.18
N GLY A 217 -1.01 20.91 -14.38
CA GLY A 217 -0.20 21.47 -15.47
C GLY A 217 0.53 20.44 -16.34
N ALA A 218 0.40 19.15 -16.08
CA ALA A 218 0.87 18.12 -17.00
C ALA A 218 -0.15 17.90 -18.12
N ALA A 219 0.35 17.59 -19.32
CA ALA A 219 -0.53 17.14 -20.40
C ALA A 219 -1.29 15.89 -19.96
N PRO A 220 -2.56 15.73 -20.36
CA PRO A 220 -3.30 14.51 -20.08
C PRO A 220 -2.53 13.31 -20.61
N ALA A 221 -2.21 12.36 -19.72
CA ALA A 221 -1.65 11.10 -20.17
C ALA A 221 -2.71 10.30 -20.94
N GLU A 222 -2.27 9.53 -21.92
CA GLU A 222 -3.17 8.61 -22.62
C GLU A 222 -3.85 7.67 -21.62
N PRO A 223 -5.18 7.52 -21.67
CA PRO A 223 -5.89 6.64 -20.74
C PRO A 223 -5.37 5.21 -20.82
N ARG A 224 -5.08 4.62 -19.69
CA ARG A 224 -4.73 3.21 -19.61
C ARG A 224 -5.96 2.35 -19.85
N THR A 225 -5.76 1.30 -20.62
CA THR A 225 -6.78 0.30 -20.96
C THR A 225 -6.17 -1.09 -20.86
N GLU A 226 -6.98 -2.14 -20.90
CA GLU A 226 -6.49 -3.51 -20.94
C GLU A 226 -5.58 -3.78 -22.17
N ALA A 227 -5.76 -3.03 -23.24
CA ALA A 227 -4.95 -3.17 -24.46
C ALA A 227 -3.55 -2.54 -24.34
N ASN A 228 -3.36 -1.53 -23.49
CA ASN A 228 -2.10 -0.79 -23.37
C ASN A 228 -1.50 -0.77 -21.96
N CYS A 229 -2.01 -1.58 -21.02
CA CYS A 229 -1.53 -1.58 -19.65
C CYS A 229 -0.24 -2.37 -19.42
N LYS A 230 0.14 -3.26 -20.35
CA LYS A 230 1.37 -4.04 -20.21
C LYS A 230 2.60 -3.18 -20.44
N VAL A 231 3.59 -3.38 -19.59
CA VAL A 231 4.87 -2.69 -19.69
C VAL A 231 5.87 -3.61 -20.42
N PRO A 232 6.44 -3.16 -21.55
CA PRO A 232 7.51 -3.92 -22.20
C PRO A 232 8.67 -4.14 -21.23
N ARG A 233 9.07 -5.37 -21.05
CA ARG A 233 10.24 -5.71 -20.24
C ARG A 233 11.47 -5.59 -21.12
N SER A 234 12.42 -4.73 -20.72
CA SER A 234 13.72 -4.67 -21.39
C SER A 234 14.57 -5.88 -20.99
N PRO A 235 15.27 -6.54 -21.92
CA PRO A 235 16.23 -7.59 -21.59
C PRO A 235 17.43 -7.06 -20.81
N ASP A 236 17.76 -5.78 -20.95
CA ASP A 236 18.90 -5.12 -20.29
C ASP A 236 18.57 -4.58 -18.90
N LYS A 237 17.71 -5.26 -18.16
CA LYS A 237 17.35 -4.88 -16.82
C LYS A 237 18.51 -5.05 -15.84
N THR A 238 19.48 -4.22 -15.95
CA THR A 238 20.38 -3.93 -14.86
C THR A 238 19.71 -2.91 -13.95
N PHE A 239 18.87 -3.39 -13.06
CA PHE A 239 18.56 -2.58 -11.90
C PHE A 239 19.83 -2.52 -11.06
N PRO A 240 20.11 -1.39 -10.38
CA PRO A 240 21.07 -1.44 -9.33
C PRO A 240 20.54 -2.50 -8.38
N ALA A 241 21.05 -3.72 -8.55
CA ALA A 241 20.85 -4.74 -7.60
C ALA A 241 21.53 -4.21 -6.36
N LEU A 242 20.76 -3.69 -5.50
CA LEU A 242 21.15 -3.69 -4.13
C LEU A 242 21.19 -5.15 -3.77
N GLU A 243 22.22 -5.51 -3.07
CA GLU A 243 22.44 -6.87 -2.57
C GLU A 243 21.21 -7.43 -1.85
N MET A 244 20.19 -6.60 -1.67
CA MET A 244 18.92 -6.90 -1.06
C MET A 244 17.79 -6.45 -1.96
N ASP A 245 17.25 -7.38 -2.70
CA ASP A 245 15.93 -7.26 -3.34
C ASP A 245 15.78 -6.06 -4.26
N GLY A 246 16.77 -5.84 -5.09
CA GLY A 246 16.92 -4.83 -6.14
C GLY A 246 15.68 -4.01 -6.42
N MET A 247 15.67 -2.78 -5.95
CA MET A 247 14.50 -1.95 -6.00
C MET A 247 14.51 -1.03 -7.18
N TYR A 248 13.68 -1.36 -8.12
CA TYR A 248 13.39 -0.44 -9.20
C TYR A 248 12.00 0.16 -9.05
N ARG A 249 11.92 1.48 -9.00
CA ARG A 249 10.66 2.17 -8.70
C ARG A 249 9.80 2.50 -9.90
N SER A 250 10.25 2.26 -11.11
CA SER A 250 9.48 2.61 -12.31
C SER A 250 9.25 1.37 -13.19
N PRO A 251 8.06 1.18 -13.72
CA PRO A 251 6.87 1.97 -13.48
C PRO A 251 6.25 1.71 -12.12
N GLN A 252 5.62 2.73 -11.57
CA GLN A 252 4.87 2.62 -10.32
C GLN A 252 3.43 3.10 -10.51
N ILE A 253 2.54 2.59 -9.66
CA ILE A 253 1.14 2.99 -9.60
C ILE A 253 0.79 3.48 -8.20
N PRO A 254 0.05 4.59 -8.07
CA PRO A 254 -0.55 4.97 -6.81
C PRO A 254 -1.87 4.20 -6.61
N LEU A 255 -2.02 3.62 -5.44
CA LEU A 255 -3.29 3.09 -4.92
C LEU A 255 -3.45 3.62 -3.51
N VAL A 256 -4.63 4.11 -3.17
CA VAL A 256 -4.91 4.65 -1.84
C VAL A 256 -6.22 4.10 -1.31
N PHE A 257 -6.20 3.56 -0.11
CA PHE A 257 -7.35 3.04 0.61
C PHE A 257 -7.47 3.79 1.95
N GLY A 258 -8.46 4.68 2.06
CA GLY A 258 -8.52 5.60 3.18
C GLY A 258 -7.31 6.56 3.16
N ASP A 259 -6.46 6.48 4.19
CA ASP A 259 -5.22 7.26 4.31
C ASP A 259 -3.94 6.42 4.19
N VAL A 260 -4.06 5.17 3.74
CA VAL A 260 -2.94 4.25 3.53
C VAL A 260 -2.67 4.06 2.04
N SER A 261 -1.42 4.20 1.66
CA SER A 261 -0.95 3.92 0.30
C SER A 261 -0.67 2.43 0.12
N MET A 262 -1.23 1.84 -0.93
CA MET A 262 -0.85 0.52 -1.43
C MET A 262 -0.13 0.65 -2.78
N GLY A 263 0.85 1.56 -2.83
CA GLY A 263 1.60 1.83 -4.06
C GLY A 263 2.24 0.57 -4.66
N GLY A 264 2.07 0.39 -5.96
CA GLY A 264 2.57 -0.78 -6.67
C GLY A 264 3.77 -0.46 -7.55
N TYR A 265 4.73 -1.37 -7.61
CA TYR A 265 5.95 -1.29 -8.40
C TYR A 265 6.08 -2.50 -9.30
N MET A 266 6.87 -2.40 -10.34
CA MET A 266 7.11 -3.53 -11.23
C MET A 266 7.91 -4.64 -10.53
N ASN A 267 7.44 -5.88 -10.65
CA ASN A 267 8.24 -7.04 -10.27
C ASN A 267 9.46 -7.15 -11.18
N ASN A 268 10.63 -7.05 -10.60
CA ASN A 268 11.91 -7.13 -11.31
C ASN A 268 12.67 -8.42 -11.03
N ALA A 269 12.10 -9.31 -10.22
CA ALA A 269 12.63 -10.63 -10.01
C ALA A 269 12.60 -11.45 -11.33
N ASN A 270 13.51 -12.39 -11.46
CA ASN A 270 13.54 -13.30 -12.62
C ASN A 270 12.46 -14.40 -12.52
N GLN A 271 11.64 -14.35 -11.47
CA GLN A 271 10.60 -15.33 -11.21
C GLN A 271 9.25 -14.63 -10.99
N PRO A 272 8.15 -15.28 -11.39
CA PRO A 272 6.80 -14.78 -11.11
C PRO A 272 6.54 -14.69 -9.61
N LEU A 273 5.72 -13.71 -9.22
CA LEU A 273 5.22 -13.60 -7.87
C LEU A 273 4.40 -14.83 -7.48
N VAL A 274 4.50 -15.21 -6.21
CA VAL A 274 3.69 -16.27 -5.61
C VAL A 274 2.61 -15.70 -4.69
N SER A 275 1.68 -16.55 -4.23
CA SER A 275 0.66 -16.12 -3.27
C SER A 275 1.28 -15.59 -1.98
N THR A 276 0.68 -14.57 -1.38
CA THR A 276 1.11 -14.04 -0.09
C THR A 276 0.73 -14.96 1.08
N ARG A 277 -0.25 -15.86 0.87
CA ARG A 277 -0.73 -16.75 1.94
C ARG A 277 0.38 -17.63 2.49
N GLY A 278 0.52 -17.60 3.81
CA GLY A 278 1.55 -18.37 4.52
C GLY A 278 2.95 -17.73 4.54
N HIS A 279 3.13 -16.60 3.85
CA HIS A 279 4.35 -15.80 3.92
C HIS A 279 4.33 -14.83 5.11
N LEU A 280 5.41 -14.10 5.32
CA LEU A 280 5.51 -13.11 6.41
C LEU A 280 4.33 -12.13 6.40
N ALA A 281 4.09 -11.45 5.30
CA ALA A 281 2.88 -10.66 5.09
C ALA A 281 1.84 -11.55 4.39
N ASP A 282 0.95 -12.13 5.18
CA ASP A 282 -0.03 -13.10 4.71
C ASP A 282 -1.10 -12.45 3.83
N HIS A 283 -1.66 -11.35 4.26
CA HIS A 283 -2.65 -10.58 3.51
C HIS A 283 -2.78 -9.13 3.99
N VAL A 284 -3.43 -8.33 3.18
CA VAL A 284 -3.95 -7.02 3.58
C VAL A 284 -5.46 -7.08 3.70
N ALA A 285 -6.03 -6.30 4.59
CA ALA A 285 -7.47 -6.21 4.74
C ALA A 285 -7.99 -4.81 4.46
N LEU A 286 -9.13 -4.76 3.81
CA LEU A 286 -9.85 -3.55 3.45
C LEU A 286 -11.21 -3.53 4.14
N SER A 287 -11.59 -2.39 4.71
CA SER A 287 -12.87 -2.20 5.38
C SER A 287 -13.98 -1.85 4.39
N VAL A 288 -15.12 -2.49 4.55
CA VAL A 288 -16.34 -2.27 3.75
C VAL A 288 -17.57 -2.18 4.65
N ALA A 289 -18.54 -1.35 4.30
CA ALA A 289 -19.76 -1.20 5.09
C ALA A 289 -20.83 -2.27 4.78
N ASN A 290 -20.78 -2.91 3.62
CA ASN A 290 -21.75 -3.91 3.17
C ASN A 290 -21.04 -5.06 2.44
N LEU A 291 -20.65 -6.06 3.20
CA LEU A 291 -19.90 -7.21 2.68
C LEU A 291 -20.70 -8.01 1.63
N ASP A 292 -22.02 -8.16 1.83
CA ASP A 292 -22.84 -8.94 0.90
C ASP A 292 -22.90 -8.27 -0.49
N ALA A 293 -23.00 -6.95 -0.53
CA ALA A 293 -22.97 -6.21 -1.78
C ALA A 293 -21.61 -6.32 -2.49
N TRP A 294 -20.50 -6.27 -1.74
CA TRP A 294 -19.17 -6.49 -2.28
C TRP A 294 -18.97 -7.91 -2.80
N VAL A 295 -19.42 -8.93 -2.05
CA VAL A 295 -19.38 -10.33 -2.49
C VAL A 295 -20.17 -10.53 -3.78
N ALA A 296 -21.38 -9.96 -3.88
CA ALA A 296 -22.19 -10.04 -5.08
C ALA A 296 -21.49 -9.40 -6.29
N LYS A 297 -20.95 -8.18 -6.12
CA LYS A 297 -20.18 -7.48 -7.16
C LYS A 297 -18.99 -8.33 -7.63
N LEU A 298 -18.12 -8.75 -6.72
CA LEU A 298 -16.89 -9.45 -7.05
C LEU A 298 -17.15 -10.81 -7.71
N ARG A 299 -18.21 -11.52 -7.31
CA ARG A 299 -18.65 -12.75 -7.98
C ARG A 299 -19.14 -12.48 -9.39
N SER A 300 -19.94 -11.44 -9.60
CA SER A 300 -20.43 -11.08 -10.94
C SER A 300 -19.31 -10.67 -11.89
N GLU A 301 -18.19 -10.20 -11.35
CA GLU A 301 -16.99 -9.79 -12.08
C GLU A 301 -15.93 -10.91 -12.17
N ASN A 302 -16.26 -12.14 -11.74
CA ASN A 302 -15.39 -13.32 -11.77
C ASN A 302 -14.07 -13.16 -11.01
N VAL A 303 -14.06 -12.38 -9.93
CA VAL A 303 -12.90 -12.30 -9.04
C VAL A 303 -12.75 -13.61 -8.29
N ARG A 304 -11.52 -14.09 -8.16
CA ARG A 304 -11.23 -15.35 -7.46
C ARG A 304 -11.34 -15.15 -5.96
N PHE A 305 -12.15 -16.00 -5.31
CA PHE A 305 -12.27 -16.07 -3.86
C PHE A 305 -11.31 -17.12 -3.33
N LEU A 306 -10.45 -16.72 -2.40
CA LEU A 306 -9.56 -17.62 -1.67
C LEU A 306 -10.27 -18.26 -0.50
N GLU A 307 -11.15 -17.51 0.18
CA GLU A 307 -12.01 -17.99 1.24
C GLU A 307 -13.44 -17.47 1.03
N GLN A 308 -14.42 -18.25 1.45
CA GLN A 308 -15.81 -17.83 1.41
C GLN A 308 -16.11 -16.88 2.57
N PRO A 309 -17.22 -16.11 2.52
CA PRO A 309 -17.63 -15.28 3.66
C PRO A 309 -17.67 -16.10 4.95
N HIS A 310 -17.03 -15.59 5.98
CA HIS A 310 -16.89 -16.25 7.29
C HIS A 310 -16.99 -15.22 8.42
N THR A 311 -17.14 -15.71 9.64
CA THR A 311 -17.11 -14.87 10.85
C THR A 311 -15.67 -14.64 11.29
N LEU A 312 -15.34 -13.39 11.60
CA LEU A 312 -14.04 -12.97 12.08
C LEU A 312 -14.25 -12.10 13.34
N GLY A 313 -14.06 -12.70 14.52
CA GLY A 313 -14.43 -12.04 15.77
C GLY A 313 -15.93 -11.76 15.85
N ASP A 314 -16.30 -10.49 15.98
CA ASP A 314 -17.68 -9.98 16.03
C ASP A 314 -18.17 -9.43 14.67
N THR A 315 -17.41 -9.61 13.62
CA THR A 315 -17.70 -9.16 12.27
C THR A 315 -17.63 -10.29 11.24
N ARG A 316 -17.76 -9.94 9.98
CA ARG A 316 -17.69 -10.85 8.83
C ARG A 316 -16.58 -10.43 7.89
N ALA A 317 -15.96 -11.41 7.27
CA ALA A 317 -14.91 -11.19 6.28
C ALA A 317 -15.01 -12.14 5.10
N VAL A 318 -14.33 -11.83 4.02
CA VAL A 318 -14.14 -12.68 2.87
C VAL A 318 -12.75 -12.43 2.27
N MET A 319 -12.09 -13.46 1.75
CA MET A 319 -10.78 -13.29 1.15
C MET A 319 -10.81 -13.54 -0.36
N ILE A 320 -10.23 -12.60 -1.10
CA ILE A 320 -10.10 -12.65 -2.55
C ILE A 320 -8.62 -12.63 -2.96
N GLU A 321 -8.37 -13.02 -4.20
CA GLU A 321 -7.03 -12.92 -4.81
C GLU A 321 -6.94 -11.65 -5.67
N GLY A 322 -5.94 -10.84 -5.41
CA GLY A 322 -5.60 -9.68 -6.21
C GLY A 322 -4.79 -10.04 -7.48
N PRO A 323 -4.48 -9.04 -8.33
CA PRO A 323 -3.91 -9.27 -9.67
C PRO A 323 -2.49 -9.84 -9.66
N SER A 324 -1.78 -9.75 -8.55
CA SER A 324 -0.42 -10.27 -8.39
C SER A 324 -0.35 -11.38 -7.34
N LYS A 325 -1.46 -12.10 -7.14
CA LYS A 325 -1.64 -13.20 -6.19
C LYS A 325 -1.57 -12.77 -4.72
N GLU A 326 -1.67 -11.47 -4.45
CA GLU A 326 -1.87 -10.98 -3.10
C GLU A 326 -3.24 -11.40 -2.57
N ALA A 327 -3.26 -11.87 -1.34
CA ALA A 327 -4.51 -12.10 -0.63
C ALA A 327 -5.03 -10.76 -0.08
N ILE A 328 -6.29 -10.47 -0.38
CA ILE A 328 -6.99 -9.27 0.06
C ILE A 328 -8.23 -9.71 0.83
N GLU A 329 -8.30 -9.38 2.09
CA GLU A 329 -9.47 -9.62 2.92
C GLU A 329 -10.40 -8.39 2.87
N LEU A 330 -11.69 -8.59 2.67
CA LEU A 330 -12.70 -7.56 2.88
C LEU A 330 -13.36 -7.81 4.22
N VAL A 331 -13.27 -6.84 5.12
CA VAL A 331 -13.82 -6.89 6.48
C VAL A 331 -15.00 -5.95 6.60
N GLU A 332 -16.14 -6.45 7.08
CA GLU A 332 -17.31 -5.62 7.32
C GLU A 332 -17.11 -4.77 8.57
N VAL A 333 -17.23 -3.45 8.42
CA VAL A 333 -17.17 -2.49 9.53
C VAL A 333 -18.50 -1.78 9.66
N LYS A 334 -18.95 -1.58 10.90
CA LYS A 334 -20.21 -0.89 11.22
C LYS A 334 -20.01 0.60 11.34
#